data_3792ad3514676c550dc000346f9d1f28
#
_entry.id   3792ad3514676c550dc000346f9d1f28
#
_cell.length_a   1.000
_cell.length_b   1.000
_cell.length_c   1.000
_cell.angle_alpha   90.00
_cell.angle_beta   90.00
_cell.angle_gamma   90.00
#
_symmetry.space_group_name_H-M   'P 1'
#
loop_
_entity.id
_entity.type
_entity.pdbx_description
1 polymer ?
#
loop_
_entity_poly.entity_id
_entity_poly.type
_entity_poly.pdbx_seq_one_letter_code
_entity_poly.pdbx_strand_id
1 'polypeptide(L)'
;TKNIERAQRKVEENNFGIRKRLLEYDDVMNKQRTVIYEKRRHALMGERIGRDIANVIWDRVVSIIDNNDYQGCKEEFIRVFAMEVPFSEDDFINKKHDLLAEEAYQSAMESFTRKTDRIQTVASPIIKDVYENHGAMYERIMVPLTDGKKMFNIPCDLKEAYDTECK
;
A
#
# COMPACT_ATOMS: atom_id res chain seq x y z
N THR A 1 -52.87 27.99 20.96
CA THR A 1 -51.46 28.49 20.95
C THR A 1 -50.49 27.50 21.59
N LYS A 2 -50.65 27.12 22.87
CA LYS A 2 -49.71 26.19 23.57
C LYS A 2 -49.50 24.85 22.87
N ASN A 3 -50.52 24.27 22.26
CA ASN A 3 -50.41 22.99 21.55
C ASN A 3 -49.60 23.13 20.25
N ILE A 4 -49.70 24.25 19.58
CA ILE A 4 -48.91 24.55 18.36
C ILE A 4 -47.43 24.73 18.71
N GLU A 5 -47.14 25.50 19.78
CA GLU A 5 -45.77 25.69 20.25
C GLU A 5 -45.12 24.36 20.67
N ARG A 6 -45.89 23.48 21.32
CA ARG A 6 -45.42 22.16 21.71
C ARG A 6 -45.12 21.25 20.52
N ALA A 7 -45.98 21.33 19.49
CA ALA A 7 -45.78 20.62 18.24
C ALA A 7 -44.53 21.12 17.48
N GLN A 8 -44.37 22.45 17.38
CA GLN A 8 -43.21 23.08 16.76
C GLN A 8 -41.91 22.70 17.46
N ARG A 9 -41.85 22.79 18.77
CA ARG A 9 -40.67 22.38 19.55
C ARG A 9 -40.31 20.95 19.30
N LYS A 10 -41.29 20.02 19.26
CA LYS A 10 -41.02 18.61 18.99
C LYS A 10 -40.47 18.36 17.58
N VAL A 11 -40.95 19.12 16.58
CA VAL A 11 -40.45 19.06 15.21
C VAL A 11 -39.01 19.62 15.14
N GLU A 12 -38.75 20.73 15.82
CA GLU A 12 -37.41 21.32 15.89
C GLU A 12 -36.39 20.40 16.58
N GLU A 13 -36.75 19.77 17.69
CA GLU A 13 -35.93 18.79 18.40
C GLU A 13 -35.59 17.59 17.49
N ASN A 14 -36.59 17.08 16.76
CA ASN A 14 -36.37 15.99 15.82
C ASN A 14 -35.43 16.40 14.66
N ASN A 15 -35.67 17.56 14.06
CA ASN A 15 -34.83 18.10 12.99
C ASN A 15 -33.43 18.43 13.45
N PHE A 16 -33.27 18.89 14.69
CA PHE A 16 -31.98 19.10 15.30
C PHE A 16 -31.21 17.76 15.47
N GLY A 17 -31.91 16.74 15.97
CA GLY A 17 -31.33 15.40 16.11
C GLY A 17 -30.86 14.80 14.78
N ILE A 18 -31.64 14.98 13.70
CA ILE A 18 -31.24 14.53 12.36
C ILE A 18 -30.01 15.30 11.86
N ARG A 19 -30.01 16.62 11.97
CA ARG A 19 -28.88 17.47 11.55
C ARG A 19 -27.61 17.14 12.32
N LYS A 20 -27.72 16.92 13.64
CA LYS A 20 -26.57 16.51 14.46
C LYS A 20 -25.95 15.22 13.99
N ARG A 21 -26.75 14.19 13.71
CA ARG A 21 -26.26 12.91 13.18
C ARG A 21 -25.59 13.05 11.82
N LEU A 22 -26.15 13.90 10.94
CA LEU A 22 -25.53 14.17 9.63
C LEU A 22 -24.16 14.85 9.77
N LEU A 23 -24.03 15.81 10.68
CA LEU A 23 -22.75 16.46 10.97
C LEU A 23 -21.73 15.48 11.56
N GLU A 24 -22.13 14.65 12.53
CA GLU A 24 -21.27 13.62 13.09
C GLU A 24 -20.79 12.63 12.03
N TYR A 25 -21.66 12.23 11.11
CA TYR A 25 -21.29 11.37 9.99
C TYR A 25 -20.33 12.08 9.02
N ASP A 26 -20.60 13.33 8.68
CA ASP A 26 -19.75 14.12 7.77
C ASP A 26 -18.37 14.37 8.37
N ASP A 27 -18.27 14.59 9.68
CA ASP A 27 -16.99 14.70 10.39
C ASP A 27 -16.14 13.41 10.29
N VAL A 28 -16.78 12.24 10.43
CA VAL A 28 -16.07 10.95 10.27
C VAL A 28 -15.61 10.78 8.84
N MET A 29 -16.46 11.07 7.86
CA MET A 29 -16.11 10.97 6.44
C MET A 29 -14.99 11.95 6.06
N ASN A 30 -15.03 13.17 6.58
CA ASN A 30 -13.98 14.16 6.35
C ASN A 30 -12.64 13.74 6.97
N LYS A 31 -12.63 13.19 8.17
CA LYS A 31 -11.42 12.64 8.79
C LYS A 31 -10.83 11.51 7.96
N GLN A 32 -11.65 10.55 7.53
CA GLN A 32 -11.19 9.46 6.66
C GLN A 32 -10.63 9.99 5.34
N ARG A 33 -11.32 10.93 4.70
CA ARG A 33 -10.87 11.57 3.47
C ARG A 33 -9.53 12.28 3.65
N THR A 34 -9.37 13.04 4.72
CA THR A 34 -8.12 13.76 5.01
C THR A 34 -6.94 12.78 5.15
N VAL A 35 -7.10 11.69 5.90
CA VAL A 35 -6.05 10.67 6.06
C VAL A 35 -5.66 10.05 4.70
N ILE A 36 -6.66 9.75 3.85
CA ILE A 36 -6.39 9.19 2.52
C ILE A 36 -5.65 10.20 1.64
N TYR A 37 -6.07 11.48 1.65
CA TYR A 37 -5.41 12.52 0.86
C TYR A 37 -3.99 12.81 1.36
N GLU A 38 -3.74 12.78 2.67
CA GLU A 38 -2.39 12.92 3.23
C GLU A 38 -1.49 11.76 2.79
N LYS A 39 -1.95 10.51 2.93
CA LYS A 39 -1.20 9.34 2.45
C LYS A 39 -0.91 9.42 0.95
N ARG A 40 -1.90 9.81 0.15
CA ARG A 40 -1.73 10.00 -1.29
C ARG A 40 -0.71 11.10 -1.61
N ARG A 41 -0.76 12.21 -0.90
CA ARG A 41 0.19 13.31 -1.07
C ARG A 41 1.61 12.86 -0.73
N HIS A 42 1.82 12.17 0.39
CA HIS A 42 3.12 11.61 0.75
C HIS A 42 3.67 10.66 -0.32
N ALA A 43 2.81 9.78 -0.86
CA ALA A 43 3.18 8.87 -1.93
C ALA A 43 3.57 9.61 -3.22
N LEU A 44 2.83 10.66 -3.60
CA LEU A 44 3.11 11.47 -4.79
C LEU A 44 4.37 12.32 -4.67
N MET A 45 4.69 12.79 -3.46
CA MET A 45 5.90 13.58 -3.19
C MET A 45 7.15 12.72 -2.96
N GLY A 46 7.03 11.40 -2.98
CA GLY A 46 8.14 10.47 -2.74
C GLY A 46 8.66 10.44 -1.30
N GLU A 47 7.98 11.15 -0.39
CA GLU A 47 8.39 11.22 1.01
C GLU A 47 8.06 9.90 1.73
N ARG A 48 9.08 9.25 2.29
CA ARG A 48 8.94 8.07 3.17
C ARG A 48 8.27 6.84 2.56
N ILE A 49 8.17 6.73 1.24
CA ILE A 49 7.52 5.58 0.54
C ILE A 49 8.08 4.25 1.04
N GLY A 50 9.39 4.12 1.19
CA GLY A 50 10.01 2.89 1.69
C GLY A 50 9.51 2.48 3.08
N ARG A 51 9.32 3.45 3.98
CA ARG A 51 8.78 3.21 5.32
C ARG A 51 7.30 2.84 5.27
N ASP A 52 6.53 3.51 4.43
CA ASP A 52 5.10 3.23 4.28
C ASP A 52 4.88 1.83 3.70
N ILE A 53 5.69 1.41 2.72
CA ILE A 53 5.69 0.05 2.17
C ILE A 53 6.05 -0.97 3.27
N ALA A 54 7.10 -0.72 4.04
CA ALA A 54 7.50 -1.59 5.15
C ALA A 54 6.38 -1.77 6.18
N ASN A 55 5.71 -0.68 6.56
CA ASN A 55 4.56 -0.73 7.48
C ASN A 55 3.38 -1.52 6.88
N VAL A 56 3.06 -1.33 5.60
CA VAL A 56 1.99 -2.07 4.92
C VAL A 56 2.29 -3.57 4.86
N ILE A 57 3.56 -3.93 4.60
CA ILE A 57 4.00 -5.34 4.62
C ILE A 57 3.83 -5.92 6.02
N TRP A 58 4.28 -5.20 7.06
CA TRP A 58 4.13 -5.61 8.45
C TRP A 58 2.66 -5.84 8.83
N ASP A 59 1.82 -4.83 8.63
CA ASP A 59 0.38 -4.88 8.94
C ASP A 59 -0.30 -6.06 8.22
N ARG A 60 0.10 -6.32 6.97
CA ARG A 60 -0.45 -7.42 6.19
C ARG A 60 0.01 -8.78 6.68
N VAL A 61 1.28 -8.94 7.05
CA VAL A 61 1.82 -10.17 7.63
C VAL A 61 1.11 -10.51 8.94
N VAL A 62 1.01 -9.55 9.87
CA VAL A 62 0.29 -9.72 11.14
C VAL A 62 -1.18 -10.12 10.88
N SER A 63 -1.86 -9.40 9.99
CA SER A 63 -3.25 -9.70 9.64
C SER A 63 -3.45 -11.11 9.06
N ILE A 64 -2.50 -11.62 8.29
CA ILE A 64 -2.58 -12.98 7.74
C ILE A 64 -2.43 -14.01 8.86
N ILE A 65 -1.45 -13.85 9.75
CA ILE A 65 -1.17 -14.80 10.82
C ILE A 65 -2.30 -14.83 11.85
N ASP A 66 -2.86 -13.68 12.19
CA ASP A 66 -3.90 -13.58 13.23
C ASP A 66 -5.29 -14.04 12.76
N ASN A 67 -5.58 -13.97 11.46
CA ASN A 67 -6.92 -14.24 10.94
C ASN A 67 -7.06 -15.58 10.20
N ASN A 68 -6.00 -16.36 10.05
CA ASN A 68 -6.01 -17.61 9.29
C ASN A 68 -5.41 -18.76 10.11
N ASP A 69 -5.77 -19.97 9.73
CA ASP A 69 -5.06 -21.18 10.12
C ASP A 69 -3.77 -21.33 9.27
N TYR A 70 -2.96 -22.35 9.56
CA TYR A 70 -1.70 -22.59 8.85
C TYR A 70 -1.89 -22.74 7.32
N GLN A 71 -2.92 -23.46 6.89
CA GLN A 71 -3.19 -23.63 5.46
C GLN A 71 -3.65 -22.33 4.80
N GLY A 72 -4.50 -21.55 5.46
CA GLY A 72 -4.90 -20.22 5.02
C GLY A 72 -3.72 -19.25 4.94
N CYS A 73 -2.77 -19.33 5.90
CA CYS A 73 -1.52 -18.57 5.83
C CYS A 73 -0.72 -18.90 4.56
N LYS A 74 -0.55 -20.20 4.22
CA LYS A 74 0.16 -20.61 2.99
C LYS A 74 -0.47 -20.02 1.73
N GLU A 75 -1.79 -20.09 1.62
CA GLU A 75 -2.51 -19.57 0.46
C GLU A 75 -2.41 -18.06 0.36
N GLU A 76 -2.57 -17.33 1.47
CA GLU A 76 -2.47 -15.88 1.51
C GLU A 76 -1.04 -15.39 1.25
N PHE A 77 0.00 -16.05 1.77
CA PHE A 77 1.39 -15.69 1.50
C PHE A 77 1.75 -15.85 0.02
N ILE A 78 1.30 -16.94 -0.62
CA ILE A 78 1.49 -17.13 -2.06
C ILE A 78 0.73 -16.05 -2.85
N ARG A 79 -0.50 -15.75 -2.45
CA ARG A 79 -1.35 -14.78 -3.14
C ARG A 79 -0.84 -13.35 -3.03
N VAL A 80 -0.40 -12.93 -1.84
CA VAL A 80 -0.03 -11.54 -1.54
C VAL A 80 1.44 -11.27 -1.82
N PHE A 81 2.33 -12.15 -1.35
CA PHE A 81 3.78 -11.92 -1.42
C PHE A 81 4.47 -12.75 -2.52
N ALA A 82 3.74 -13.69 -3.16
CA ALA A 82 4.28 -14.66 -4.12
C ALA A 82 5.51 -15.41 -3.54
N MET A 83 5.38 -15.85 -2.28
CA MET A 83 6.38 -16.63 -1.54
C MET A 83 5.71 -17.69 -0.67
N GLU A 84 6.44 -18.73 -0.33
CA GLU A 84 6.01 -19.72 0.65
C GLU A 84 6.12 -19.16 2.07
N VAL A 85 5.32 -19.71 2.99
CA VAL A 85 5.37 -19.37 4.41
C VAL A 85 6.75 -19.79 4.97
N PRO A 86 7.46 -18.90 5.69
CA PRO A 86 8.81 -19.19 6.18
C PRO A 86 8.87 -20.08 7.44
N PHE A 87 7.73 -20.46 8.00
CA PHE A 87 7.62 -21.29 9.21
C PHE A 87 6.83 -22.57 8.97
N SER A 88 7.08 -23.60 9.80
CA SER A 88 6.39 -24.89 9.73
C SER A 88 5.05 -24.87 10.47
N GLU A 89 4.23 -25.91 10.26
CA GLU A 89 2.98 -26.09 11.00
C GLU A 89 3.21 -26.27 12.50
N ASP A 90 4.27 -27.00 12.88
CA ASP A 90 4.68 -27.17 14.29
C ASP A 90 5.06 -25.82 14.92
N ASP A 91 5.76 -24.96 14.19
CA ASP A 91 6.07 -23.62 14.64
C ASP A 91 4.83 -22.77 14.82
N PHE A 92 3.88 -22.86 13.90
CA PHE A 92 2.63 -22.10 13.96
C PHE A 92 1.80 -22.46 15.22
N ILE A 93 1.83 -23.73 15.63
CA ILE A 93 1.12 -24.20 16.83
C ILE A 93 1.86 -23.81 18.12
N ASN A 94 3.20 -23.86 18.12
CA ASN A 94 4.00 -23.79 19.35
C ASN A 94 4.62 -22.41 19.62
N LYS A 95 4.83 -21.58 18.60
CA LYS A 95 5.41 -20.24 18.74
C LYS A 95 4.32 -19.18 18.94
N LYS A 96 4.69 -18.07 19.57
CA LYS A 96 3.83 -16.90 19.64
C LYS A 96 3.69 -16.25 18.27
N HIS A 97 2.50 -15.77 17.94
CA HIS A 97 2.22 -15.10 16.68
C HIS A 97 3.14 -13.90 16.41
N ASP A 98 3.53 -13.14 17.43
CA ASP A 98 4.47 -12.02 17.28
C ASP A 98 5.84 -12.45 16.71
N LEU A 99 6.37 -13.60 17.15
CA LEU A 99 7.64 -14.13 16.67
C LEU A 99 7.53 -14.66 15.23
N LEU A 100 6.41 -15.29 14.91
CA LEU A 100 6.10 -15.74 13.55
C LEU A 100 5.93 -14.55 12.60
N ALA A 101 5.29 -13.47 13.08
CA ALA A 101 5.12 -12.25 12.31
C ALA A 101 6.48 -11.59 12.00
N GLU A 102 7.40 -11.54 12.96
CA GLU A 102 8.75 -11.01 12.76
C GLU A 102 9.52 -11.84 11.71
N GLU A 103 9.52 -13.17 11.84
CA GLU A 103 10.19 -14.09 10.89
C GLU A 103 9.59 -13.97 9.48
N ALA A 104 8.27 -13.92 9.38
CA ALA A 104 7.56 -13.76 8.13
C ALA A 104 7.78 -12.38 7.49
N TYR A 105 7.83 -11.33 8.28
CA TYR A 105 8.12 -9.98 7.82
C TYR A 105 9.54 -9.88 7.25
N GLN A 106 10.55 -10.42 7.94
CA GLN A 106 11.91 -10.44 7.44
C GLN A 106 12.02 -11.15 6.09
N SER A 107 11.38 -12.31 5.97
CA SER A 107 11.35 -13.07 4.71
C SER A 107 10.62 -12.32 3.59
N ALA A 108 9.51 -11.64 3.91
CA ALA A 108 8.77 -10.82 2.95
C ALA A 108 9.60 -9.61 2.48
N MET A 109 10.31 -8.95 3.39
CA MET A 109 11.20 -7.83 3.05
C MET A 109 12.38 -8.27 2.18
N GLU A 110 13.00 -9.40 2.46
CA GLU A 110 14.05 -9.97 1.62
C GLU A 110 13.53 -10.31 0.22
N SER A 111 12.31 -10.88 0.13
CA SER A 111 11.67 -11.17 -1.15
C SER A 111 11.38 -9.89 -1.94
N PHE A 112 10.92 -8.85 -1.25
CA PHE A 112 10.69 -7.53 -1.84
C PHE A 112 11.99 -6.92 -2.38
N THR A 113 13.05 -6.89 -1.58
CA THR A 113 14.38 -6.38 -1.97
C THR A 113 14.92 -7.12 -3.19
N ARG A 114 14.90 -8.46 -3.19
CA ARG A 114 15.34 -9.26 -4.34
C ARG A 114 14.56 -8.95 -5.63
N LYS A 115 13.24 -8.69 -5.53
CA LYS A 115 12.42 -8.31 -6.68
C LYS A 115 12.80 -6.91 -7.19
N THR A 116 13.03 -5.97 -6.27
CA THR A 116 13.46 -4.60 -6.60
C THR A 116 14.81 -4.62 -7.30
N ASP A 117 15.79 -5.35 -6.77
CA ASP A 117 17.14 -5.48 -7.37
C ASP A 117 17.08 -6.07 -8.79
N ARG A 118 16.21 -7.07 -9.01
CA ARG A 118 16.00 -7.63 -10.35
C ARG A 118 15.41 -6.63 -11.32
N ILE A 119 14.43 -5.83 -10.90
CA ILE A 119 13.84 -4.77 -11.72
C ILE A 119 14.89 -3.73 -12.05
N GLN A 120 15.66 -3.29 -11.06
CA GLN A 120 16.72 -2.31 -11.22
C GLN A 120 17.79 -2.82 -12.19
N THR A 121 18.22 -4.06 -12.07
CA THR A 121 19.23 -4.68 -12.97
C THR A 121 18.77 -4.66 -14.43
N VAL A 122 17.49 -4.77 -14.71
CA VAL A 122 16.94 -4.72 -16.07
C VAL A 122 16.69 -3.28 -16.53
N ALA A 123 16.16 -2.42 -15.66
CA ALA A 123 15.76 -1.07 -16.01
C ALA A 123 16.92 -0.10 -16.15
N SER A 124 17.92 -0.16 -15.22
CA SER A 124 19.02 0.81 -15.18
C SER A 124 19.85 0.89 -16.48
N PRO A 125 20.25 -0.24 -17.12
CA PRO A 125 20.99 -0.16 -18.39
C PRO A 125 20.18 0.50 -19.50
N ILE A 126 18.87 0.24 -19.57
CA ILE A 126 17.97 0.81 -20.59
C ILE A 126 17.84 2.33 -20.38
N ILE A 127 17.58 2.75 -19.12
CA ILE A 127 17.46 4.15 -18.76
C ILE A 127 18.76 4.91 -19.08
N LYS A 128 19.90 4.33 -18.71
CA LYS A 128 21.21 4.91 -18.93
C LYS A 128 21.52 5.07 -20.41
N ASP A 129 21.32 4.03 -21.20
CA ASP A 129 21.57 4.05 -22.65
C ASP A 129 20.71 5.11 -23.36
N VAL A 130 19.42 5.17 -23.04
CA VAL A 130 18.52 6.16 -23.64
C VAL A 130 18.86 7.59 -23.18
N TYR A 131 19.25 7.78 -21.92
CA TYR A 131 19.61 9.10 -21.41
C TYR A 131 20.90 9.64 -22.05
N GLU A 132 21.93 8.81 -22.15
CA GLU A 132 23.22 9.18 -22.72
C GLU A 132 23.16 9.41 -24.24
N ASN A 133 22.41 8.59 -24.96
CA ASN A 133 22.37 8.65 -26.44
C ASN A 133 21.22 9.49 -27.00
N HIS A 134 20.09 9.61 -26.28
CA HIS A 134 18.85 10.19 -26.79
C HIS A 134 18.16 11.11 -25.78
N GLY A 135 18.81 11.51 -24.67
CA GLY A 135 18.21 12.28 -23.58
C GLY A 135 17.62 13.63 -23.97
N ALA A 136 18.10 14.22 -25.07
CA ALA A 136 17.56 15.48 -25.61
C ALA A 136 16.26 15.28 -26.43
N MET A 137 15.95 14.05 -26.87
CA MET A 137 14.81 13.74 -27.73
C MET A 137 13.59 13.23 -26.97
N TYR A 138 13.81 12.59 -25.82
CA TYR A 138 12.75 11.92 -25.07
C TYR A 138 12.66 12.44 -23.63
N GLU A 139 11.51 12.99 -23.28
CA GLU A 139 11.18 13.39 -21.91
C GLU A 139 10.67 12.19 -21.09
N ARG A 140 10.00 11.25 -21.76
CA ARG A 140 9.49 10.00 -21.19
C ARG A 140 9.84 8.80 -22.05
N ILE A 141 10.13 7.68 -21.41
CA ILE A 141 10.40 6.41 -22.05
C ILE A 141 9.49 5.30 -21.51
N MET A 142 9.37 4.23 -22.28
CA MET A 142 8.69 3.02 -21.87
C MET A 142 9.73 1.93 -21.57
N VAL A 143 9.86 1.56 -20.30
CA VAL A 143 10.77 0.50 -19.87
C VAL A 143 10.04 -0.83 -19.93
N PRO A 144 10.48 -1.80 -20.76
CA PRO A 144 9.88 -3.12 -20.83
C PRO A 144 10.35 -3.97 -19.66
N LEU A 145 9.43 -4.41 -18.83
CA LEU A 145 9.66 -5.35 -17.75
C LEU A 145 8.87 -6.63 -17.98
N THR A 146 9.38 -7.76 -17.51
CA THR A 146 8.71 -9.06 -17.65
C THR A 146 8.69 -9.82 -16.33
N ASP A 147 7.58 -10.50 -16.07
CA ASP A 147 7.44 -11.47 -14.98
C ASP A 147 7.74 -12.91 -15.43
N GLY A 148 8.25 -13.08 -16.67
CA GLY A 148 8.49 -14.38 -17.30
C GLY A 148 7.28 -14.95 -18.07
N LYS A 149 6.08 -14.37 -17.89
CA LYS A 149 4.86 -14.76 -18.62
C LYS A 149 4.28 -13.63 -19.47
N LYS A 150 4.35 -12.40 -18.95
CA LYS A 150 3.83 -11.20 -19.61
C LYS A 150 4.90 -10.12 -19.64
N MET A 151 4.84 -9.29 -20.68
CA MET A 151 5.66 -8.09 -20.81
C MET A 151 4.81 -6.87 -20.43
N PHE A 152 5.37 -6.00 -19.61
CA PHE A 152 4.77 -4.75 -19.16
C PHE A 152 5.64 -3.60 -19.61
N ASN A 153 5.04 -2.59 -20.21
CA ASN A 153 5.73 -1.36 -20.57
C ASN A 153 5.39 -0.30 -19.53
N ILE A 154 6.37 0.07 -18.73
CA ILE A 154 6.18 1.04 -17.64
C ILE A 154 6.67 2.41 -18.10
N PRO A 155 5.80 3.44 -18.14
CA PRO A 155 6.22 4.79 -18.47
C PRO A 155 7.07 5.40 -17.34
N CYS A 156 8.26 5.88 -17.67
CA CYS A 156 9.17 6.55 -16.76
C CYS A 156 9.54 7.93 -17.31
N ASP A 157 9.65 8.91 -16.41
CA ASP A 157 10.31 10.18 -16.70
C ASP A 157 11.81 9.92 -16.79
N LEU A 158 12.41 10.22 -17.95
CA LEU A 158 13.79 9.80 -18.23
C LEU A 158 14.81 10.47 -17.32
N LYS A 159 14.63 11.76 -17.02
CA LYS A 159 15.56 12.52 -16.20
C LYS A 159 15.46 12.10 -14.73
N GLU A 160 14.25 12.00 -14.22
CA GLU A 160 14.01 11.57 -12.83
C GLU A 160 14.49 10.14 -12.59
N ALA A 161 14.20 9.22 -13.52
CA ALA A 161 14.65 7.84 -13.44
C ALA A 161 16.19 7.72 -13.51
N TYR A 162 16.86 8.50 -14.36
CA TYR A 162 18.31 8.49 -14.44
C TYR A 162 18.96 9.05 -13.17
N ASP A 163 18.42 10.15 -12.63
CA ASP A 163 18.94 10.78 -11.39
C ASP A 163 18.76 9.87 -10.17
N THR A 164 17.74 9.03 -10.15
CA THR A 164 17.43 8.12 -9.05
C THR A 164 18.19 6.80 -9.13
N GLU A 165 18.31 6.23 -10.33
CA GLU A 165 18.79 4.84 -10.52
C GLU A 165 20.24 4.75 -11.00
N CYS A 166 20.81 5.83 -11.55
CA CYS A 166 22.09 5.79 -12.22
C CYS A 166 23.18 6.70 -11.61
N LYS A 167 22.83 7.53 -10.60
CA LYS A 167 23.76 8.33 -9.81
C LYS A 167 24.03 7.69 -8.46
#